data_5802a7be21284268425b8639e2992c12
#
_entry.id   5802a7be21284268425b8639e2992c12
#
_cell.length_a   1.000
_cell.length_b   1.000
_cell.length_c   1.000
_cell.angle_alpha   90.00
_cell.angle_beta   90.00
_cell.angle_gamma   90.00
#
_symmetry.space_group_name_H-M   'P 1'
#
loop_
_entity.id
_entity.type
_entity.pdbx_description
1 polymer ?
#
loop_
_entity_poly.entity_id
_entity_poly.type
_entity_poly.pdbx_seq_one_letter_code
_entity_poly.pdbx_strand_id
1 'polypeptide(L)'
;MQETSMRMRYRRLALAVVCAASGSLAHADWVVAQVAPLTGATAVQSKAYAQGMRLYFNEVNKSGGVHGDRLRLVSADDRGSPEETVKQTQRLLQEAKPVALAGYFGNRNLQALLDSKLLEQASISLVGFHSTDMRVLKAPQLFSTRAGLPEEVEKIAKHLATLGLTRLALVYDERSEDEAKALTQLVGSLVTASGGQLLAHVPWKAGKQAQEAAIDSLQRAEPRAQAVLVVASSPASAAFLEAYRLEGGAAQVYATSSADIEQLATRLPVELMRGVSIAQVVPNPYRSTNRLNKEFRDLLAKQPKDEALSVSYPMMEGYVNAK
;
A
#
# COMPACT_ATOMS: atom_id res chain seq x y z
N MET A 1 23.57 69.84 27.10
CA MET A 1 24.24 68.82 26.30
C MET A 1 24.17 67.38 26.86
N GLN A 2 23.74 67.20 28.14
CA GLN A 2 23.65 65.87 28.76
C GLN A 2 22.30 65.12 28.51
N GLU A 3 21.18 65.79 28.36
CA GLU A 3 19.86 65.15 28.15
C GLU A 3 19.66 64.50 26.81
N THR A 4 20.30 65.02 25.75
CA THR A 4 20.16 64.43 24.38
C THR A 4 20.92 63.13 24.26
N SER A 5 21.97 62.91 25.01
CA SER A 5 22.77 61.67 25.02
C SER A 5 22.04 60.50 25.70
N MET A 6 21.24 60.77 26.74
CA MET A 6 20.51 59.76 27.51
C MET A 6 19.30 59.20 26.72
N ARG A 7 18.58 60.10 25.99
CA ARG A 7 17.44 59.68 25.14
C ARG A 7 17.87 58.80 23.96
N MET A 8 19.07 58.99 23.44
CA MET A 8 19.61 58.18 22.34
C MET A 8 20.07 56.76 22.79
N ARG A 9 20.53 56.65 24.05
CA ARG A 9 20.88 55.36 24.65
C ARG A 9 19.65 54.51 24.94
N TYR A 10 18.56 55.05 25.42
CA TYR A 10 17.30 54.33 25.64
C TYR A 10 16.62 53.91 24.34
N ARG A 11 16.70 54.71 23.26
CA ARG A 11 16.19 54.31 21.93
C ARG A 11 16.98 53.16 21.32
N ARG A 12 18.28 53.09 21.53
CA ARG A 12 19.12 51.96 21.06
C ARG A 12 18.90 50.68 21.88
N LEU A 13 18.65 50.81 23.18
CA LEU A 13 18.29 49.65 24.02
C LEU A 13 16.90 49.11 23.68
N ALA A 14 15.90 49.96 23.43
CA ALA A 14 14.55 49.54 23.02
C ALA A 14 14.55 48.87 21.66
N LEU A 15 15.38 49.28 20.68
CA LEU A 15 15.52 48.66 19.39
C LEU A 15 16.22 47.27 19.48
N ALA A 16 17.19 47.11 20.38
CA ALA A 16 17.88 45.83 20.61
C ALA A 16 16.99 44.80 21.29
N VAL A 17 16.07 45.19 22.15
CA VAL A 17 15.12 44.30 22.82
C VAL A 17 14.02 43.80 21.84
N VAL A 18 13.59 44.64 20.90
CA VAL A 18 12.63 44.23 19.86
C VAL A 18 13.24 43.23 18.84
N CYS A 19 14.54 43.35 18.51
CA CYS A 19 15.22 42.38 17.65
C CYS A 19 15.55 41.05 18.35
N ALA A 20 15.65 41.01 19.67
CA ALA A 20 15.90 39.77 20.43
C ALA A 20 14.63 38.94 20.67
N ALA A 21 13.45 39.53 20.48
CA ALA A 21 12.16 38.83 20.58
C ALA A 21 11.74 38.10 19.28
N SER A 22 12.49 38.20 18.18
CA SER A 22 12.37 37.33 17.00
C SER A 22 13.03 36.00 17.30
N GLY A 23 12.68 35.37 18.43
CA GLY A 23 12.99 33.98 18.69
C GLY A 23 12.45 33.18 17.53
N SER A 24 13.33 32.55 16.76
CA SER A 24 12.95 31.54 15.80
C SER A 24 12.03 30.59 16.53
N LEU A 25 10.73 30.66 16.25
CA LEU A 25 9.81 29.58 16.62
C LEU A 25 10.45 28.32 16.06
N ALA A 26 11.06 27.52 16.93
CA ALA A 26 11.57 26.22 16.55
C ALA A 26 10.35 25.44 16.06
N HIS A 27 10.15 25.42 14.75
CA HIS A 27 9.09 24.67 14.13
C HIS A 27 9.42 23.18 14.38
N ALA A 28 8.56 22.52 15.13
CA ALA A 28 8.68 21.10 15.32
C ALA A 28 8.20 20.37 14.05
N ASP A 29 8.95 19.36 13.59
CA ASP A 29 8.46 18.52 12.49
C ASP A 29 7.43 17.52 13.05
N TRP A 30 6.27 17.40 12.39
CA TRP A 30 5.38 16.28 12.56
C TRP A 30 5.96 15.09 11.78
N VAL A 31 6.54 14.15 12.49
CA VAL A 31 7.18 12.99 11.86
C VAL A 31 6.17 11.88 11.67
N VAL A 32 6.03 11.40 10.44
CA VAL A 32 5.37 10.13 10.10
C VAL A 32 6.45 9.12 9.75
N ALA A 33 6.39 7.91 10.33
CA ALA A 33 7.40 6.89 10.09
C ALA A 33 6.83 5.74 9.24
N GLN A 34 7.64 5.31 8.28
CA GLN A 34 7.36 4.15 7.43
C GLN A 34 8.44 3.09 7.65
N VAL A 35 8.01 1.84 7.84
CA VAL A 35 8.89 0.67 7.73
C VAL A 35 8.29 -0.25 6.67
N ALA A 36 9.05 -0.51 5.63
CA ALA A 36 8.58 -1.26 4.47
C ALA A 36 9.75 -1.83 3.67
N PRO A 37 9.55 -2.82 2.79
CA PRO A 37 10.61 -3.33 1.93
C PRO A 37 11.01 -2.27 0.91
N LEU A 38 12.12 -1.58 1.16
CA LEU A 38 12.70 -0.59 0.25
C LEU A 38 13.78 -1.19 -0.67
N THR A 39 14.11 -2.46 -0.45
CA THR A 39 14.94 -3.30 -1.32
C THR A 39 14.22 -4.62 -1.61
N GLY A 40 14.65 -5.34 -2.67
CA GLY A 40 14.05 -6.61 -3.05
C GLY A 40 12.83 -6.50 -3.96
N ALA A 41 12.08 -7.58 -4.09
CA ALA A 41 11.06 -7.77 -5.13
C ALA A 41 9.84 -6.84 -5.04
N THR A 42 9.48 -6.39 -3.84
CA THR A 42 8.33 -5.51 -3.58
C THR A 42 8.73 -4.04 -3.34
N ALA A 43 10.03 -3.71 -3.46
CA ALA A 43 10.55 -2.37 -3.20
C ALA A 43 9.91 -1.28 -4.09
N VAL A 44 9.53 -1.62 -5.31
CA VAL A 44 8.93 -0.66 -6.25
C VAL A 44 7.62 -0.11 -5.70
N GLN A 45 6.75 -0.99 -5.17
CA GLN A 45 5.47 -0.58 -4.57
C GLN A 45 5.67 0.31 -3.34
N SER A 46 6.51 -0.13 -2.41
CA SER A 46 6.74 0.59 -1.15
C SER A 46 7.38 1.96 -1.38
N LYS A 47 8.31 2.06 -2.34
CA LYS A 47 8.91 3.33 -2.74
C LYS A 47 7.90 4.26 -3.40
N ALA A 48 7.08 3.75 -4.33
CA ALA A 48 6.03 4.52 -4.98
C ALA A 48 5.00 5.05 -3.96
N TYR A 49 4.62 4.21 -3.00
CA TYR A 49 3.74 4.62 -1.89
C TYR A 49 4.36 5.77 -1.08
N ALA A 50 5.64 5.65 -0.69
CA ALA A 50 6.36 6.72 0.00
C ALA A 50 6.43 8.01 -0.81
N GLN A 51 6.65 7.91 -2.13
CA GLN A 51 6.64 9.06 -3.03
C GLN A 51 5.28 9.76 -3.05
N GLY A 52 4.18 8.99 -3.08
CA GLY A 52 2.82 9.53 -2.97
C GLY A 52 2.60 10.30 -1.68
N MET A 53 3.03 9.76 -0.54
CA MET A 53 2.97 10.47 0.74
C MET A 53 3.80 11.77 0.73
N ARG A 54 5.05 11.71 0.24
CA ARG A 54 5.91 12.89 0.15
C ARG A 54 5.34 13.96 -0.77
N LEU A 55 4.71 13.56 -1.87
CA LEU A 55 4.06 14.50 -2.80
C LEU A 55 3.03 15.37 -2.07
N TYR A 56 2.18 14.75 -1.25
CA TYR A 56 1.19 15.48 -0.47
C TYR A 56 1.80 16.29 0.67
N PHE A 57 2.72 15.72 1.45
CA PHE A 57 3.41 16.43 2.53
C PHE A 57 4.16 17.66 2.03
N ASN A 58 4.81 17.57 0.88
CA ASN A 58 5.50 18.72 0.28
C ASN A 58 4.52 19.86 -0.08
N GLU A 59 3.33 19.52 -0.57
CA GLU A 59 2.31 20.56 -0.87
C GLU A 59 1.78 21.21 0.40
N VAL A 60 1.50 20.44 1.44
CA VAL A 60 1.11 20.96 2.76
C VAL A 60 2.21 21.87 3.32
N ASN A 61 3.47 21.44 3.23
CA ASN A 61 4.60 22.21 3.71
C ASN A 61 4.80 23.52 2.93
N LYS A 62 4.57 23.53 1.62
CA LYS A 62 4.59 24.74 0.80
C LYS A 62 3.48 25.72 1.18
N SER A 63 2.37 25.20 1.69
CA SER A 63 1.22 25.98 2.16
C SER A 63 1.33 26.43 3.62
N GLY A 64 2.49 26.25 4.28
CA GLY A 64 2.74 26.67 5.65
C GLY A 64 2.69 25.56 6.69
N GLY A 65 2.57 24.31 6.27
CA GLY A 65 2.56 23.14 7.17
C GLY A 65 1.25 22.94 7.92
N VAL A 66 1.29 22.17 8.98
CA VAL A 66 0.17 21.91 9.90
C VAL A 66 0.39 22.76 11.16
N HIS A 67 -0.44 23.76 11.36
CA HIS A 67 -0.28 24.75 12.45
C HIS A 67 1.10 25.45 12.48
N GLY A 68 1.74 25.61 11.32
CA GLY A 68 3.06 26.17 11.18
C GLY A 68 4.20 25.15 11.18
N ASP A 69 3.97 23.92 11.63
CA ASP A 69 4.97 22.86 11.67
C ASP A 69 4.97 22.03 10.38
N ARG A 70 6.14 21.50 10.01
CA ARG A 70 6.31 20.74 8.76
C ARG A 70 5.99 19.26 8.95
N LEU A 71 5.38 18.65 7.93
CA LEU A 71 5.25 17.20 7.82
C LEU A 71 6.53 16.59 7.25
N ARG A 72 7.03 15.53 7.88
CA ARG A 72 8.22 14.80 7.43
C ARG A 72 8.01 13.30 7.45
N LEU A 73 8.28 12.63 6.33
CA LEU A 73 8.29 11.18 6.23
C LEU A 73 9.71 10.64 6.46
N VAL A 74 9.86 9.78 7.46
CA VAL A 74 11.08 9.00 7.71
C VAL A 74 10.81 7.55 7.34
N SER A 75 11.62 6.97 6.47
CA SER A 75 11.43 5.59 6.00
C SER A 75 12.61 4.71 6.41
N ALA A 76 12.34 3.47 6.80
CA ALA A 76 13.34 2.45 7.05
C ALA A 76 13.04 1.18 6.23
N ASP A 77 14.11 0.51 5.79
CA ASP A 77 14.02 -0.72 5.01
C ASP A 77 13.96 -1.93 5.94
N ASP A 78 12.90 -2.71 5.86
CA ASP A 78 12.76 -4.00 6.54
C ASP A 78 13.16 -5.20 5.66
N ARG A 79 13.48 -4.95 4.39
CA ARG A 79 13.84 -5.98 3.41
C ARG A 79 12.79 -7.10 3.26
N GLY A 80 11.54 -6.84 3.68
CA GLY A 80 10.46 -7.81 3.72
C GLY A 80 10.58 -8.84 4.84
N SER A 81 11.45 -8.62 5.85
CA SER A 81 11.61 -9.49 7.02
C SER A 81 10.74 -9.05 8.17
N PRO A 82 9.91 -9.95 8.74
CA PRO A 82 9.10 -9.67 9.94
C PRO A 82 9.93 -9.17 11.12
N GLU A 83 11.10 -9.76 11.36
CA GLU A 83 12.00 -9.41 12.45
C GLU A 83 12.56 -7.99 12.25
N GLU A 84 13.00 -7.67 11.03
CA GLU A 84 13.47 -6.31 10.71
C GLU A 84 12.34 -5.28 10.77
N THR A 85 11.11 -5.65 10.42
CA THR A 85 9.95 -4.74 10.57
C THR A 85 9.79 -4.31 12.04
N VAL A 86 9.79 -5.27 12.96
CA VAL A 86 9.68 -4.99 14.41
C VAL A 86 10.86 -4.14 14.88
N LYS A 87 12.09 -4.54 14.54
CA LYS A 87 13.32 -3.87 14.95
C LYS A 87 13.41 -2.44 14.43
N GLN A 88 13.12 -2.21 13.14
CA GLN A 88 13.16 -0.88 12.54
C GLN A 88 12.03 0.01 13.09
N THR A 89 10.85 -0.57 13.35
CA THR A 89 9.75 0.17 14.01
C THR A 89 10.17 0.62 15.40
N GLN A 90 10.73 -0.27 16.22
CA GLN A 90 11.21 0.07 17.56
C GLN A 90 12.27 1.17 17.52
N ARG A 91 13.22 1.08 16.59
CA ARG A 91 14.25 2.10 16.39
C ARG A 91 13.66 3.47 16.04
N LEU A 92 12.73 3.51 15.07
CA LEU A 92 12.11 4.77 14.65
C LEU A 92 11.23 5.37 15.76
N LEU A 93 10.54 4.57 16.56
CA LEU A 93 9.78 5.05 17.71
C LEU A 93 10.69 5.76 18.73
N GLN A 94 11.90 5.26 18.95
CA GLN A 94 12.86 5.84 19.89
C GLN A 94 13.57 7.07 19.33
N GLU A 95 14.08 6.99 18.08
CA GLU A 95 14.93 8.01 17.47
C GLU A 95 14.14 9.16 16.84
N ALA A 96 13.09 8.84 16.09
CA ALA A 96 12.32 9.81 15.31
C ALA A 96 11.06 10.30 16.03
N LYS A 97 10.58 9.58 17.04
CA LYS A 97 9.38 9.89 17.85
C LYS A 97 8.19 10.27 16.97
N PRO A 98 7.77 9.40 16.05
CA PRO A 98 6.73 9.73 15.09
C PRO A 98 5.38 9.91 15.78
N VAL A 99 4.53 10.77 15.21
CA VAL A 99 3.13 10.95 15.62
C VAL A 99 2.20 9.89 15.06
N ALA A 100 2.60 9.27 13.96
CA ALA A 100 1.90 8.14 13.33
C ALA A 100 2.88 7.26 12.55
N LEU A 101 2.52 6.00 12.40
CA LEU A 101 3.16 5.09 11.44
C LEU A 101 2.31 5.05 10.17
N ALA A 102 2.93 4.85 9.00
CA ALA A 102 2.20 4.78 7.74
C ALA A 102 2.90 3.91 6.69
N GLY A 103 2.13 3.29 5.79
CA GLY A 103 2.65 2.65 4.60
C GLY A 103 3.48 1.39 4.86
N TYR A 104 3.01 0.50 5.72
CA TYR A 104 3.62 -0.79 5.98
C TYR A 104 3.12 -1.87 5.02
N PHE A 105 3.95 -2.85 4.71
CA PHE A 105 3.66 -3.88 3.71
C PHE A 105 3.95 -5.30 4.23
N GLY A 106 3.07 -6.25 3.85
CA GLY A 106 3.29 -7.67 4.03
C GLY A 106 2.53 -8.28 5.22
N ASN A 107 1.85 -9.40 4.96
CA ASN A 107 1.03 -10.09 5.96
C ASN A 107 1.86 -10.46 7.21
N ARG A 108 2.96 -11.20 7.02
CA ARG A 108 3.82 -11.67 8.12
C ARG A 108 4.50 -10.51 8.86
N ASN A 109 4.88 -9.45 8.16
CA ASN A 109 5.48 -8.26 8.73
C ASN A 109 4.51 -7.56 9.68
N LEU A 110 3.27 -7.37 9.24
CA LEU A 110 2.23 -6.75 10.05
C LEU A 110 1.76 -7.64 11.21
N GLN A 111 1.72 -8.96 11.02
CA GLN A 111 1.47 -9.90 12.12
C GLN A 111 2.56 -9.81 13.19
N ALA A 112 3.83 -9.83 12.80
CA ALA A 112 4.95 -9.70 13.74
C ALA A 112 4.92 -8.37 14.49
N LEU A 113 4.55 -7.28 13.80
CA LEU A 113 4.35 -5.97 14.43
C LEU A 113 3.23 -6.02 15.49
N LEU A 114 2.09 -6.64 15.19
CA LEU A 114 0.99 -6.80 16.16
C LEU A 114 1.40 -7.67 17.34
N ASP A 115 2.07 -8.80 17.08
CA ASP A 115 2.52 -9.72 18.13
C ASP A 115 3.57 -9.09 19.04
N SER A 116 4.36 -8.13 18.55
CA SER A 116 5.35 -7.36 19.33
C SER A 116 4.74 -6.40 20.35
N LYS A 117 3.46 -6.04 20.20
CA LYS A 117 2.74 -5.04 20.99
C LYS A 117 3.36 -3.63 21.02
N LEU A 118 4.26 -3.33 20.08
CA LEU A 118 4.91 -2.00 20.00
C LEU A 118 3.90 -0.88 19.79
N LEU A 119 2.84 -1.10 19.02
CA LEU A 119 1.80 -0.10 18.77
C LEU A 119 1.04 0.26 20.05
N GLU A 120 0.72 -0.73 20.86
CA GLU A 120 0.06 -0.55 22.16
C GLU A 120 0.96 0.17 23.15
N GLN A 121 2.22 -0.30 23.29
CA GLN A 121 3.20 0.26 24.21
C GLN A 121 3.53 1.72 23.90
N ALA A 122 3.63 2.06 22.61
CA ALA A 122 3.89 3.42 22.17
C ALA A 122 2.62 4.29 22.07
N SER A 123 1.43 3.71 22.29
CA SER A 123 0.14 4.38 22.07
C SER A 123 0.05 5.05 20.71
N ILE A 124 0.53 4.38 19.65
CA ILE A 124 0.62 4.91 18.29
C ILE A 124 -0.22 4.10 17.32
N SER A 125 -0.80 4.76 16.33
CA SER A 125 -1.58 4.14 15.27
C SER A 125 -0.76 3.96 13.99
N LEU A 126 -1.08 2.91 13.24
CA LEU A 126 -0.61 2.69 11.88
C LEU A 126 -1.73 3.01 10.89
N VAL A 127 -1.50 3.99 10.01
CA VAL A 127 -2.47 4.45 9.01
C VAL A 127 -1.98 4.10 7.61
N GLY A 128 -2.80 3.35 6.86
CA GLY A 128 -2.43 2.86 5.54
C GLY A 128 -1.40 1.74 5.57
N PHE A 129 -1.83 0.56 5.20
CA PHE A 129 -1.00 -0.63 5.16
C PHE A 129 -1.48 -1.58 4.06
N HIS A 130 -0.61 -2.50 3.65
CA HIS A 130 -0.89 -3.47 2.60
C HIS A 130 -0.89 -4.89 3.17
N SER A 131 -2.09 -5.44 3.40
CA SER A 131 -2.28 -6.80 3.89
C SER A 131 -3.58 -7.41 3.37
N THR A 132 -3.57 -8.73 3.18
CA THR A 132 -4.76 -9.55 2.92
C THR A 132 -5.11 -10.46 4.10
N ASP A 133 -4.42 -10.31 5.23
CA ASP A 133 -4.66 -11.09 6.45
C ASP A 133 -5.81 -10.50 7.24
N MET A 134 -6.82 -11.33 7.51
CA MET A 134 -8.03 -10.92 8.25
C MET A 134 -7.76 -10.52 9.70
N ARG A 135 -6.71 -11.04 10.34
CA ARG A 135 -6.30 -10.65 11.69
C ARG A 135 -5.75 -9.22 11.68
N VAL A 136 -4.91 -8.91 10.69
CA VAL A 136 -4.34 -7.58 10.47
C VAL A 136 -5.45 -6.57 10.15
N LEU A 137 -6.37 -6.93 9.26
CA LEU A 137 -7.48 -6.05 8.86
C LEU A 137 -8.46 -5.69 10.00
N LYS A 138 -8.49 -6.48 11.08
CA LYS A 138 -9.36 -6.27 12.24
C LYS A 138 -8.66 -5.69 13.47
N ALA A 139 -7.35 -5.44 13.38
CA ALA A 139 -6.57 -4.94 14.51
C ALA A 139 -6.94 -3.49 14.85
N PRO A 140 -7.20 -3.16 16.14
CA PRO A 140 -7.76 -1.87 16.53
C PRO A 140 -6.81 -0.68 16.36
N GLN A 141 -5.48 -0.89 16.29
CA GLN A 141 -4.50 0.17 16.09
C GLN A 141 -4.19 0.41 14.60
N LEU A 142 -4.76 -0.39 13.70
CA LEU A 142 -4.52 -0.33 12.27
C LEU A 142 -5.72 0.29 11.55
N PHE A 143 -5.45 1.34 10.78
CA PHE A 143 -6.47 2.06 10.00
C PHE A 143 -6.16 1.96 8.52
N SER A 144 -7.10 1.43 7.74
CA SER A 144 -6.96 1.30 6.30
C SER A 144 -7.65 2.45 5.58
N THR A 145 -6.97 3.02 4.60
CA THR A 145 -7.55 4.01 3.66
C THR A 145 -8.02 3.36 2.37
N ARG A 146 -7.89 2.03 2.25
CA ARG A 146 -8.26 1.23 1.10
C ARG A 146 -9.39 0.26 1.43
N ALA A 147 -10.10 -0.21 0.41
CA ALA A 147 -10.98 -1.35 0.54
C ALA A 147 -10.17 -2.59 0.98
N GLY A 148 -10.76 -3.41 1.82
CA GLY A 148 -10.16 -4.66 2.25
C GLY A 148 -10.34 -5.78 1.24
N LEU A 149 -9.70 -6.92 1.52
CA LEU A 149 -9.85 -8.12 0.70
C LEU A 149 -11.31 -8.57 0.52
N PRO A 150 -12.18 -8.54 1.56
CA PRO A 150 -13.59 -8.91 1.38
C PRO A 150 -14.30 -8.07 0.33
N GLU A 151 -14.11 -6.76 0.34
CA GLU A 151 -14.74 -5.81 -0.58
C GLU A 151 -14.23 -5.99 -2.01
N GLU A 152 -12.92 -6.25 -2.19
CA GLU A 152 -12.34 -6.54 -3.49
C GLU A 152 -12.91 -7.84 -4.07
N VAL A 153 -12.95 -8.91 -3.28
CA VAL A 153 -13.49 -10.21 -3.70
C VAL A 153 -14.97 -10.12 -4.02
N GLU A 154 -15.75 -9.45 -3.17
CA GLU A 154 -17.18 -9.23 -3.41
C GLU A 154 -17.42 -8.48 -4.72
N LYS A 155 -16.66 -7.42 -4.97
CA LYS A 155 -16.75 -6.63 -6.20
C LYS A 155 -16.42 -7.46 -7.43
N ILE A 156 -15.36 -8.28 -7.38
CA ILE A 156 -14.99 -9.19 -8.46
C ILE A 156 -16.08 -10.24 -8.68
N ALA A 157 -16.56 -10.89 -7.62
CA ALA A 157 -17.58 -11.92 -7.73
C ALA A 157 -18.89 -11.38 -8.31
N LYS A 158 -19.35 -10.23 -7.86
CA LYS A 158 -20.53 -9.54 -8.42
C LYS A 158 -20.35 -9.19 -9.91
N HIS A 159 -19.16 -8.69 -10.27
CA HIS A 159 -18.86 -8.37 -11.66
C HIS A 159 -18.87 -9.63 -12.54
N LEU A 160 -18.24 -10.71 -12.09
CA LEU A 160 -18.25 -11.99 -12.79
C LEU A 160 -19.67 -12.56 -12.97
N ALA A 161 -20.51 -12.45 -11.95
CA ALA A 161 -21.91 -12.86 -12.02
C ALA A 161 -22.69 -12.06 -13.10
N THR A 162 -22.44 -10.75 -13.25
CA THR A 162 -23.07 -9.94 -14.34
C THR A 162 -22.64 -10.39 -15.73
N LEU A 163 -21.49 -11.05 -15.86
CA LEU A 163 -20.98 -11.61 -17.12
C LEU A 163 -21.40 -13.08 -17.33
N GLY A 164 -22.16 -13.66 -16.39
CA GLY A 164 -22.52 -15.07 -16.42
C GLY A 164 -21.36 -16.04 -16.11
N LEU A 165 -20.24 -15.52 -15.57
CA LEU A 165 -19.07 -16.30 -15.18
C LEU A 165 -19.22 -16.72 -13.72
N THR A 166 -19.92 -17.84 -13.50
CA THR A 166 -20.32 -18.29 -12.16
C THR A 166 -19.44 -19.38 -11.57
N ARG A 167 -18.60 -20.04 -12.39
CA ARG A 167 -17.68 -21.10 -11.94
C ARG A 167 -16.27 -20.56 -11.81
N LEU A 168 -15.80 -20.42 -10.57
CA LEU A 168 -14.53 -19.81 -10.23
C LEU A 168 -13.55 -20.82 -9.63
N ALA A 169 -12.27 -20.58 -9.87
CA ALA A 169 -11.18 -21.16 -9.10
C ALA A 169 -10.41 -20.05 -8.39
N LEU A 170 -9.76 -20.38 -7.27
CA LEU A 170 -8.95 -19.45 -6.47
C LEU A 170 -7.49 -19.90 -6.50
N VAL A 171 -6.60 -18.93 -6.76
CA VAL A 171 -5.15 -19.07 -6.59
C VAL A 171 -4.67 -18.07 -5.57
N TYR A 172 -3.81 -18.48 -4.64
CA TYR A 172 -3.35 -17.62 -3.57
C TYR A 172 -1.89 -17.91 -3.18
N ASP A 173 -1.19 -16.90 -2.63
CA ASP A 173 0.16 -17.06 -2.08
C ASP A 173 0.21 -18.16 -1.02
N GLU A 174 1.35 -18.82 -0.91
CA GLU A 174 1.61 -19.76 0.17
C GLU A 174 1.44 -19.07 1.54
N ARG A 175 0.68 -19.71 2.40
CA ARG A 175 0.34 -19.26 3.75
C ARG A 175 0.13 -20.45 4.69
N SER A 176 -0.03 -20.18 5.98
CA SER A 176 -0.36 -21.23 6.94
C SER A 176 -1.70 -21.90 6.60
N GLU A 177 -1.92 -23.10 7.12
CA GLU A 177 -3.17 -23.87 6.86
C GLU A 177 -4.41 -23.09 7.35
N ASP A 178 -4.33 -22.47 8.54
CA ASP A 178 -5.44 -21.68 9.09
C ASP A 178 -5.75 -20.43 8.24
N GLU A 179 -4.73 -19.74 7.76
CA GLU A 179 -4.91 -18.58 6.87
C GLU A 179 -5.48 -19.00 5.51
N ALA A 180 -5.03 -20.12 4.97
CA ALA A 180 -5.57 -20.67 3.73
C ALA A 180 -7.04 -21.07 3.88
N LYS A 181 -7.39 -21.71 4.99
CA LYS A 181 -8.77 -22.08 5.32
C LYS A 181 -9.66 -20.84 5.49
N ALA A 182 -9.19 -19.83 6.23
CA ALA A 182 -9.94 -18.58 6.41
C ALA A 182 -10.16 -17.86 5.07
N LEU A 183 -9.14 -17.79 4.22
CA LEU A 183 -9.25 -17.18 2.89
C LEU A 183 -10.24 -17.93 2.01
N THR A 184 -10.12 -19.24 1.92
CA THR A 184 -10.99 -20.07 1.04
C THR A 184 -12.45 -20.04 1.50
N GLN A 185 -12.71 -20.01 2.81
CA GLN A 185 -14.05 -19.80 3.37
C GLN A 185 -14.62 -18.43 3.02
N LEU A 186 -13.82 -17.36 3.20
CA LEU A 186 -14.22 -16.00 2.84
C LEU A 186 -14.58 -15.90 1.36
N VAL A 187 -13.67 -16.33 0.48
CA VAL A 187 -13.89 -16.28 -0.98
C VAL A 187 -15.09 -17.12 -1.37
N GLY A 188 -15.18 -18.36 -0.87
CA GLY A 188 -16.29 -19.26 -1.16
C GLY A 188 -17.65 -18.67 -0.77
N SER A 189 -17.74 -18.05 0.43
CA SER A 189 -18.98 -17.43 0.89
C SER A 189 -19.40 -16.22 0.03
N LEU A 190 -18.45 -15.35 -0.33
CA LEU A 190 -18.71 -14.17 -1.16
C LEU A 190 -19.08 -14.53 -2.60
N VAL A 191 -18.41 -15.55 -3.16
CA VAL A 191 -18.74 -16.10 -4.50
C VAL A 191 -20.15 -16.69 -4.49
N THR A 192 -20.48 -17.48 -3.48
CA THR A 192 -21.82 -18.08 -3.35
C THR A 192 -22.89 -17.02 -3.17
N ALA A 193 -22.66 -16.02 -2.32
CA ALA A 193 -23.58 -14.90 -2.12
C ALA A 193 -23.81 -14.06 -3.41
N SER A 194 -22.87 -14.12 -4.35
CA SER A 194 -22.96 -13.46 -5.67
C SER A 194 -23.57 -14.39 -6.76
N GLY A 195 -24.06 -15.57 -6.40
CA GLY A 195 -24.64 -16.54 -7.34
C GLY A 195 -23.62 -17.41 -8.07
N GLY A 196 -22.38 -17.46 -7.61
CA GLY A 196 -21.31 -18.28 -8.17
C GLY A 196 -20.98 -19.51 -7.33
N GLN A 197 -20.01 -20.28 -7.80
CA GLN A 197 -19.46 -21.44 -7.13
C GLN A 197 -17.94 -21.44 -7.21
N LEU A 198 -17.27 -21.66 -6.08
CA LEU A 198 -15.83 -21.89 -6.01
C LEU A 198 -15.57 -23.39 -6.20
N LEU A 199 -15.01 -23.77 -7.36
CA LEU A 199 -14.80 -25.17 -7.75
C LEU A 199 -13.49 -25.75 -7.23
N ALA A 200 -12.44 -24.91 -7.19
CA ALA A 200 -11.11 -25.31 -6.77
C ALA A 200 -10.40 -24.15 -6.09
N HIS A 201 -9.47 -24.48 -5.22
CA HIS A 201 -8.54 -23.51 -4.63
C HIS A 201 -7.15 -24.15 -4.53
N VAL A 202 -6.13 -23.41 -4.97
CA VAL A 202 -4.76 -23.91 -5.01
C VAL A 202 -3.78 -22.87 -4.45
N PRO A 203 -2.87 -23.27 -3.55
CA PRO A 203 -1.76 -22.44 -3.16
C PRO A 203 -0.73 -22.36 -4.30
N TRP A 204 -0.26 -21.14 -4.60
CA TRP A 204 0.83 -20.93 -5.53
C TRP A 204 2.15 -20.95 -4.78
N LYS A 205 2.87 -22.06 -4.91
CA LYS A 205 4.14 -22.31 -4.23
C LYS A 205 5.32 -22.16 -5.18
N ALA A 206 6.47 -21.81 -4.64
CA ALA A 206 7.71 -21.82 -5.41
C ALA A 206 8.12 -23.24 -5.79
N GLY A 207 8.73 -23.37 -6.99
CA GLY A 207 9.22 -24.64 -7.52
C GLY A 207 8.34 -25.23 -8.61
N LYS A 208 9.01 -25.70 -9.68
CA LYS A 208 8.38 -26.14 -10.94
C LYS A 208 7.30 -27.20 -10.71
N GLN A 209 7.62 -28.26 -9.96
CA GLN A 209 6.69 -29.36 -9.71
C GLN A 209 5.41 -28.91 -8.97
N ALA A 210 5.53 -27.99 -7.99
CA ALA A 210 4.39 -27.47 -7.27
C ALA A 210 3.50 -26.59 -8.17
N GLN A 211 4.11 -25.82 -9.05
CA GLN A 211 3.41 -24.96 -10.02
C GLN A 211 2.67 -25.79 -11.07
N GLU A 212 3.31 -26.82 -11.63
CA GLU A 212 2.68 -27.77 -12.56
C GLU A 212 1.49 -28.48 -11.92
N ALA A 213 1.64 -28.96 -10.67
CA ALA A 213 0.55 -29.60 -9.95
C ALA A 213 -0.63 -28.63 -9.67
N ALA A 214 -0.36 -27.37 -9.37
CA ALA A 214 -1.38 -26.35 -9.19
C ALA A 214 -2.15 -26.09 -10.50
N ILE A 215 -1.47 -25.95 -11.62
CA ILE A 215 -2.08 -25.74 -12.94
C ILE A 215 -2.91 -26.96 -13.35
N ASP A 216 -2.36 -28.15 -13.20
CA ASP A 216 -3.05 -29.41 -13.44
C ASP A 216 -4.37 -29.50 -12.66
N SER A 217 -4.32 -29.17 -11.38
CA SER A 217 -5.51 -29.15 -10.51
C SER A 217 -6.59 -28.19 -11.02
N LEU A 218 -6.19 -27.00 -11.49
CA LEU A 218 -7.12 -26.01 -12.05
C LEU A 218 -7.73 -26.48 -13.38
N GLN A 219 -6.94 -27.14 -14.23
CA GLN A 219 -7.36 -27.55 -15.57
C GLN A 219 -8.20 -28.84 -15.56
N ARG A 220 -7.98 -29.72 -14.59
CA ARG A 220 -8.72 -30.98 -14.44
C ARG A 220 -10.02 -30.86 -13.67
N ALA A 221 -10.29 -29.69 -13.05
CA ALA A 221 -11.57 -29.48 -12.35
C ALA A 221 -12.75 -29.64 -13.31
N GLU A 222 -13.71 -30.50 -12.96
CA GLU A 222 -14.93 -30.70 -13.71
C GLU A 222 -16.16 -30.31 -12.86
N PRO A 223 -17.00 -29.43 -13.33
CA PRO A 223 -16.91 -28.64 -14.57
C PRO A 223 -15.74 -27.64 -14.50
N ARG A 224 -15.18 -27.24 -15.66
CA ARG A 224 -14.07 -26.29 -15.72
C ARG A 224 -14.44 -24.92 -15.17
N ALA A 225 -13.49 -24.28 -14.48
CA ALA A 225 -13.61 -22.90 -14.05
C ALA A 225 -13.67 -21.95 -15.27
N GLN A 226 -14.55 -20.99 -15.22
CA GLN A 226 -14.70 -19.93 -16.24
C GLN A 226 -13.78 -18.74 -15.95
N ALA A 227 -13.49 -18.50 -14.66
CA ALA A 227 -12.57 -17.49 -14.22
C ALA A 227 -11.68 -18.00 -13.07
N VAL A 228 -10.46 -17.48 -13.01
CA VAL A 228 -9.52 -17.70 -11.91
C VAL A 228 -9.36 -16.40 -11.15
N LEU A 229 -9.68 -16.43 -9.86
CA LEU A 229 -9.41 -15.34 -8.94
C LEU A 229 -8.03 -15.52 -8.33
N VAL A 230 -7.17 -14.52 -8.44
CA VAL A 230 -5.80 -14.52 -7.89
C VAL A 230 -5.73 -13.56 -6.71
N VAL A 231 -5.42 -14.11 -5.52
CA VAL A 231 -5.17 -13.37 -4.28
C VAL A 231 -3.72 -13.57 -3.89
N ALA A 232 -2.84 -12.90 -4.60
CA ALA A 232 -1.40 -13.11 -4.50
C ALA A 232 -0.61 -11.80 -4.69
N SER A 233 0.63 -11.80 -4.20
CA SER A 233 1.60 -10.73 -4.44
C SER A 233 1.93 -10.59 -5.93
N SER A 234 2.45 -9.43 -6.35
CA SER A 234 2.82 -9.20 -7.76
C SER A 234 3.80 -10.23 -8.32
N PRO A 235 4.86 -10.64 -7.59
CA PRO A 235 5.75 -11.69 -8.08
C PRO A 235 5.06 -13.04 -8.29
N ALA A 236 4.21 -13.45 -7.35
CA ALA A 236 3.49 -14.71 -7.43
C ALA A 236 2.40 -14.67 -8.51
N SER A 237 1.69 -13.54 -8.64
CA SER A 237 0.69 -13.33 -9.70
C SER A 237 1.33 -13.39 -11.08
N ALA A 238 2.51 -12.76 -11.26
CA ALA A 238 3.23 -12.81 -12.54
C ALA A 238 3.67 -14.23 -12.89
N ALA A 239 4.28 -14.95 -11.93
CA ALA A 239 4.71 -16.33 -12.13
C ALA A 239 3.53 -17.28 -12.42
N PHE A 240 2.40 -17.09 -11.73
CA PHE A 240 1.18 -17.83 -12.03
C PHE A 240 0.65 -17.55 -13.44
N LEU A 241 0.50 -16.28 -13.80
CA LEU A 241 -0.02 -15.89 -15.11
C LEU A 241 0.84 -16.46 -16.24
N GLU A 242 2.16 -16.34 -16.14
CA GLU A 242 3.10 -16.86 -17.11
C GLU A 242 2.93 -18.39 -17.27
N ALA A 243 3.05 -19.14 -16.20
CA ALA A 243 2.93 -20.59 -16.23
C ALA A 243 1.53 -21.03 -16.70
N TYR A 244 0.47 -20.42 -16.18
CA TYR A 244 -0.91 -20.76 -16.55
C TYR A 244 -1.18 -20.53 -18.05
N ARG A 245 -0.72 -19.44 -18.62
CA ARG A 245 -0.91 -19.13 -20.05
C ARG A 245 -0.06 -20.02 -20.95
N LEU A 246 1.20 -20.31 -20.56
CA LEU A 246 2.08 -21.20 -21.32
C LEU A 246 1.55 -22.64 -21.36
N GLU A 247 0.88 -23.11 -20.30
CA GLU A 247 0.22 -24.41 -20.22
C GLU A 247 -1.21 -24.41 -20.81
N GLY A 248 -1.56 -23.39 -21.59
CA GLY A 248 -2.84 -23.32 -22.31
C GLY A 248 -4.04 -22.93 -21.46
N GLY A 249 -3.83 -22.35 -20.28
CA GLY A 249 -4.90 -21.87 -19.41
C GLY A 249 -5.73 -20.77 -20.09
N ALA A 250 -7.02 -21.05 -20.38
CA ALA A 250 -7.89 -20.19 -21.17
C ALA A 250 -8.91 -19.38 -20.33
N ALA A 251 -9.11 -19.73 -19.05
CA ALA A 251 -10.06 -19.00 -18.20
C ALA A 251 -9.64 -17.54 -18.03
N GLN A 252 -10.62 -16.66 -17.83
CA GLN A 252 -10.35 -15.26 -17.52
C GLN A 252 -9.68 -15.14 -16.15
N VAL A 253 -8.71 -14.26 -16.02
CA VAL A 253 -7.98 -14.08 -14.76
C VAL A 253 -8.37 -12.74 -14.14
N TYR A 254 -8.83 -12.82 -12.91
CA TYR A 254 -9.12 -11.67 -12.06
C TYR A 254 -8.20 -11.66 -10.87
N ALA A 255 -7.57 -10.54 -10.60
CA ALA A 255 -6.69 -10.41 -9.44
C ALA A 255 -7.14 -9.28 -8.51
N THR A 256 -6.78 -9.40 -7.25
CA THR A 256 -6.90 -8.29 -6.29
C THR A 256 -5.82 -7.24 -6.54
N SER A 257 -5.97 -6.07 -5.95
CA SER A 257 -5.02 -4.96 -6.06
C SER A 257 -3.59 -5.29 -5.61
N SER A 258 -3.41 -6.38 -4.85
CA SER A 258 -2.10 -6.89 -4.45
C SER A 258 -1.23 -7.33 -5.64
N ALA A 259 -1.83 -7.63 -6.79
CA ALA A 259 -1.13 -8.04 -8.00
C ALA A 259 -0.45 -6.89 -8.77
N ASP A 260 -0.60 -5.64 -8.37
CA ASP A 260 0.06 -4.45 -8.93
C ASP A 260 0.27 -4.48 -10.46
N ILE A 261 -0.61 -3.81 -11.19
CA ILE A 261 -0.62 -3.84 -12.67
C ILE A 261 0.69 -3.33 -13.28
N GLU A 262 1.32 -2.33 -12.68
CA GLU A 262 2.57 -1.75 -13.17
C GLU A 262 3.70 -2.76 -13.10
N GLN A 263 3.78 -3.53 -12.01
CA GLN A 263 4.79 -4.58 -11.90
C GLN A 263 4.51 -5.76 -12.83
N LEU A 264 3.24 -6.16 -12.99
CA LEU A 264 2.88 -7.20 -13.96
C LEU A 264 3.28 -6.77 -15.37
N ALA A 265 2.96 -5.54 -15.77
CA ALA A 265 3.28 -5.01 -17.09
C ALA A 265 4.79 -4.88 -17.39
N THR A 266 5.64 -4.79 -16.35
CA THR A 266 7.10 -4.82 -16.54
C THR A 266 7.69 -6.23 -16.60
N ARG A 267 6.98 -7.23 -16.13
CA ARG A 267 7.47 -8.62 -16.03
C ARG A 267 6.93 -9.52 -17.13
N LEU A 268 5.74 -9.24 -17.61
CA LEU A 268 5.03 -10.09 -18.54
C LEU A 268 4.83 -9.42 -19.90
N PRO A 269 5.01 -10.14 -21.00
CA PRO A 269 4.62 -9.67 -22.32
C PRO A 269 3.11 -9.45 -22.39
N VAL A 270 2.70 -8.51 -23.25
CA VAL A 270 1.30 -8.08 -23.36
C VAL A 270 0.35 -9.23 -23.76
N GLU A 271 0.84 -10.20 -24.45
CA GLU A 271 0.10 -11.38 -24.89
C GLU A 271 -0.41 -12.20 -23.69
N LEU A 272 0.41 -12.36 -22.65
CA LEU A 272 0.06 -13.10 -21.43
C LEU A 272 -0.89 -12.31 -20.52
N MET A 273 -0.90 -10.99 -20.68
CA MET A 273 -1.77 -10.07 -19.93
C MET A 273 -3.18 -9.93 -20.52
N ARG A 274 -3.44 -10.48 -21.72
CA ARG A 274 -4.76 -10.38 -22.33
C ARG A 274 -5.83 -11.07 -21.48
N GLY A 275 -6.97 -10.38 -21.27
CA GLY A 275 -8.08 -10.88 -20.46
C GLY A 275 -7.79 -10.93 -18.95
N VAL A 276 -6.71 -10.28 -18.49
CA VAL A 276 -6.45 -10.08 -17.07
C VAL A 276 -7.18 -8.82 -16.60
N SER A 277 -7.93 -8.95 -15.52
CA SER A 277 -8.60 -7.84 -14.84
C SER A 277 -8.10 -7.73 -13.41
N ILE A 278 -7.80 -6.51 -12.94
CA ILE A 278 -7.29 -6.28 -11.58
C ILE A 278 -8.20 -5.30 -10.87
N ALA A 279 -8.73 -5.70 -9.71
CA ALA A 279 -9.45 -4.79 -8.84
C ALA A 279 -8.51 -3.69 -8.35
N GLN A 280 -9.04 -2.48 -8.24
CA GLN A 280 -8.28 -1.34 -7.72
C GLN A 280 -9.01 -0.72 -6.55
N VAL A 281 -8.25 -0.36 -5.52
CA VAL A 281 -8.75 0.18 -4.24
C VAL A 281 -8.64 1.69 -4.14
N VAL A 282 -8.00 2.30 -5.13
CA VAL A 282 -7.87 3.76 -5.27
C VAL A 282 -8.29 4.19 -6.68
N PRO A 283 -8.66 5.46 -6.88
CA PRO A 283 -8.99 5.99 -8.20
C PRO A 283 -7.83 5.84 -9.19
N ASN A 284 -8.18 5.70 -10.48
CA ASN A 284 -7.18 5.49 -11.54
C ASN A 284 -6.21 6.69 -11.65
N PRO A 285 -4.90 6.52 -11.35
CA PRO A 285 -3.94 7.62 -11.31
C PRO A 285 -3.62 8.20 -12.70
N TYR A 286 -3.97 7.47 -13.76
CA TYR A 286 -3.68 7.88 -15.15
C TYR A 286 -4.77 8.74 -15.76
N ARG A 287 -5.93 8.90 -15.09
CA ARG A 287 -7.08 9.65 -15.61
C ARG A 287 -7.59 10.66 -14.60
N SER A 288 -8.00 11.83 -15.06
CA SER A 288 -8.62 12.88 -14.24
C SER A 288 -10.15 12.71 -14.19
N THR A 289 -10.62 11.61 -13.61
CA THR A 289 -12.05 11.24 -13.59
C THR A 289 -12.83 11.86 -12.42
N ASN A 290 -12.13 12.30 -11.39
CA ASN A 290 -12.72 12.94 -10.22
C ASN A 290 -11.78 14.00 -9.64
N ARG A 291 -12.23 14.73 -8.61
CA ARG A 291 -11.46 15.81 -7.98
C ARG A 291 -10.13 15.31 -7.42
N LEU A 292 -10.12 14.16 -6.75
CA LEU A 292 -8.91 13.61 -6.13
C LEU A 292 -7.84 13.25 -7.17
N ASN A 293 -8.25 12.59 -8.28
CA ASN A 293 -7.33 12.30 -9.40
C ASN A 293 -6.76 13.59 -10.01
N LYS A 294 -7.62 14.60 -10.18
CA LYS A 294 -7.18 15.88 -10.74
C LYS A 294 -6.14 16.55 -9.86
N GLU A 295 -6.40 16.65 -8.55
CA GLU A 295 -5.45 17.22 -7.58
C GLU A 295 -4.10 16.48 -7.61
N PHE A 296 -4.13 15.14 -7.56
CA PHE A 296 -2.93 14.32 -7.65
C PHE A 296 -2.11 14.60 -8.91
N ARG A 297 -2.76 14.62 -10.07
CA ARG A 297 -2.10 14.88 -11.35
C ARG A 297 -1.58 16.32 -11.48
N ASP A 298 -2.33 17.30 -10.98
CA ASP A 298 -1.90 18.70 -10.95
C ASP A 298 -0.65 18.88 -10.10
N LEU A 299 -0.54 18.15 -8.96
CA LEU A 299 0.66 18.14 -8.13
C LEU A 299 1.84 17.46 -8.82
N LEU A 300 1.63 16.34 -9.50
CA LEU A 300 2.68 15.68 -10.29
C LEU A 300 3.22 16.59 -11.39
N ALA A 301 2.34 17.30 -12.10
CA ALA A 301 2.74 18.21 -13.17
C ALA A 301 3.60 19.40 -12.70
N LYS A 302 3.54 19.72 -11.39
CA LYS A 302 4.36 20.78 -10.76
C LYS A 302 5.74 20.29 -10.30
N GLN A 303 6.00 18.95 -10.33
CA GLN A 303 7.30 18.43 -9.92
C GLN A 303 8.36 18.73 -11.00
N PRO A 304 9.63 18.92 -10.61
CA PRO A 304 10.72 19.07 -11.55
C PRO A 304 10.81 17.88 -12.50
N LYS A 305 11.14 18.13 -13.77
CA LYS A 305 11.19 17.06 -14.80
C LYS A 305 12.31 16.05 -14.59
N ASP A 306 13.35 16.44 -13.91
CA ASP A 306 14.50 15.61 -13.51
C ASP A 306 14.16 14.67 -12.34
N GLU A 307 13.11 14.99 -11.57
CA GLU A 307 12.50 14.15 -10.54
C GLU A 307 11.26 13.40 -11.07
N ALA A 308 11.23 13.01 -12.34
CA ALA A 308 10.07 12.37 -12.95
C ALA A 308 9.63 11.14 -12.15
N LEU A 309 8.55 11.30 -11.39
CA LEU A 309 7.94 10.23 -10.61
C LEU A 309 7.11 9.35 -11.53
N SER A 310 7.35 8.05 -11.48
CA SER A 310 6.52 7.07 -12.21
C SER A 310 5.14 7.00 -11.56
N VAL A 311 4.12 7.47 -12.27
CA VAL A 311 2.73 7.35 -11.85
C VAL A 311 2.36 5.89 -11.68
N SER A 312 1.73 5.54 -10.57
CA SER A 312 1.28 4.17 -10.29
C SER A 312 0.13 4.15 -9.28
N TYR A 313 -0.57 3.03 -9.20
CA TYR A 313 -1.60 2.83 -8.16
C TYR A 313 -1.02 2.89 -6.74
N PRO A 314 0.14 2.26 -6.43
CA PRO A 314 0.76 2.44 -5.10
C PRO A 314 1.11 3.89 -4.77
N MET A 315 1.56 4.69 -5.77
CA MET A 315 1.80 6.11 -5.55
C MET A 315 0.52 6.88 -5.23
N MET A 316 -0.56 6.60 -5.97
CA MET A 316 -1.88 7.20 -5.70
C MET A 316 -2.39 6.80 -4.31
N GLU A 317 -2.18 5.55 -3.89
CA GLU A 317 -2.58 5.06 -2.57
C GLU A 317 -1.80 5.80 -1.46
N GLY A 318 -0.49 5.95 -1.61
CA GLY A 318 0.33 6.74 -0.69
C GLY A 318 -0.11 8.20 -0.59
N TYR A 319 -0.49 8.81 -1.71
CA TYR A 319 -1.05 10.16 -1.75
C TYR A 319 -2.38 10.26 -0.99
N VAL A 320 -3.30 9.31 -1.23
CA VAL A 320 -4.60 9.24 -0.52
C VAL A 320 -4.41 9.06 0.97
N ASN A 321 -3.47 8.20 1.35
CA ASN A 321 -3.19 7.93 2.76
C ASN A 321 -2.60 9.15 3.49
N ALA A 322 -1.80 9.95 2.80
CA ALA A 322 -1.19 11.15 3.36
C ALA A 322 -2.18 12.33 3.48
N LYS A 323 -3.21 12.37 2.62
CA LYS A 323 -4.27 13.39 2.57
C LYS A 323 -5.34 13.15 3.63
#